data_bfaf24fb93c7c65904eb034416a8d3b3
#
_entry.id   bfaf24fb93c7c65904eb034416a8d3b3
#
_cell.length_a   1.000
_cell.length_b   1.000
_cell.length_c   1.000
_cell.angle_alpha   90.00
_cell.angle_beta   90.00
_cell.angle_gamma   90.00
#
_symmetry.space_group_name_H-M   'P 1'
#
loop_
_entity.id
_entity.type
_entity.pdbx_description
1 polymer ?
#
loop_
_entity_poly.entity_id
_entity_poly.type
_entity_poly.pdbx_seq_one_letter_code
_entity_poly.pdbx_strand_id
1 'polypeptide(L)'
;RLYAGYITESSERIGIYIKALIDISRTIAGYQLHLEKFDIADYMGQIKAQASSLCLTKGICLQLETGANLGTLKADKLLLERAIMNVISNALDYSPPQGTIYVTVQKTDCFLHISITDEGGGFTPEALHHAQEQFFMGDKSRTSNMHFGMGLYITSSIIKQHGGQLVLSNSKKTGGAQAIIKIPY
;
A
#
# COMPACT_ATOMS: atom_id res chain seq x y z
N ARG A 1 -9.40 18.09 30.17
CA ARG A 1 -9.57 17.90 28.70
C ARG A 1 -8.27 17.51 28.01
N LEU A 2 -7.09 18.04 28.39
CA LEU A 2 -5.79 17.66 27.79
C LEU A 2 -5.46 16.17 27.96
N TYR A 3 -5.63 15.62 29.18
CA TYR A 3 -5.34 14.21 29.47
C TYR A 3 -6.26 13.22 28.71
N ALA A 4 -7.53 13.58 28.46
CA ALA A 4 -8.43 12.75 27.67
C ALA A 4 -7.96 12.64 26.21
N GLY A 5 -7.44 13.72 25.63
CA GLY A 5 -6.84 13.69 24.29
C GLY A 5 -5.63 12.76 24.18
N TYR A 6 -4.70 12.82 25.16
CA TYR A 6 -3.54 11.93 25.19
C TYR A 6 -3.92 10.44 25.37
N ILE A 7 -4.96 10.15 26.17
CA ILE A 7 -5.44 8.77 26.36
C ILE A 7 -6.05 8.23 25.06
N THR A 8 -6.88 9.01 24.38
CA THR A 8 -7.49 8.61 23.10
C THR A 8 -6.41 8.35 22.05
N GLU A 9 -5.48 9.27 21.86
CA GLU A 9 -4.37 9.14 20.93
C GLU A 9 -3.50 7.92 21.24
N SER A 10 -3.18 7.69 22.52
CA SER A 10 -2.40 6.52 22.95
C SER A 10 -3.15 5.21 22.71
N SER A 11 -4.48 5.18 22.92
CA SER A 11 -5.31 4.00 22.66
C SER A 11 -5.40 3.67 21.18
N GLU A 12 -5.55 4.66 20.32
CA GLU A 12 -5.52 4.49 18.86
C GLU A 12 -4.15 3.95 18.39
N ARG A 13 -3.06 4.49 18.93
CA ARG A 13 -1.69 4.02 18.66
C ARG A 13 -1.52 2.54 19.05
N ILE A 14 -1.97 2.15 20.25
CA ILE A 14 -1.91 0.76 20.72
C ILE A 14 -2.75 -0.15 19.80
N GLY A 15 -3.94 0.28 19.38
CA GLY A 15 -4.78 -0.46 18.43
C GLY A 15 -4.06 -0.72 17.10
N ILE A 16 -3.35 0.27 16.57
CA ILE A 16 -2.54 0.15 15.35
C ILE A 16 -1.38 -0.84 15.57
N TYR A 17 -0.68 -0.79 16.72
CA TYR A 17 0.39 -1.75 17.07
C TYR A 17 -0.13 -3.18 17.14
N ILE A 18 -1.25 -3.41 17.83
CA ILE A 18 -1.85 -4.74 17.95
C ILE A 18 -2.23 -5.27 16.56
N LYS A 19 -2.85 -4.45 15.72
CA LYS A 19 -3.22 -4.82 14.36
C LYS A 19 -1.98 -5.19 13.54
N ALA A 20 -0.94 -4.39 13.61
CA ALA A 20 0.32 -4.65 12.92
C ALA A 20 1.01 -5.93 13.42
N LEU A 21 1.00 -6.20 14.74
CA LEU A 21 1.54 -7.44 15.33
C LEU A 21 0.76 -8.67 14.91
N ILE A 22 -0.59 -8.60 14.88
CA ILE A 22 -1.45 -9.68 14.39
C ILE A 22 -1.11 -9.99 12.92
N ASP A 23 -0.88 -8.97 12.13
CA ASP A 23 -0.55 -9.10 10.72
C ASP A 23 0.82 -9.74 10.49
N ILE A 24 1.82 -9.32 11.26
CA ILE A 24 3.14 -9.95 11.26
C ILE A 24 3.02 -11.41 11.72
N SER A 25 2.29 -11.67 12.79
CA SER A 25 2.05 -13.03 13.29
C SER A 25 1.42 -13.91 12.21
N ARG A 26 0.41 -13.43 11.50
CA ARG A 26 -0.20 -14.16 10.39
C ARG A 26 0.77 -14.36 9.22
N THR A 27 1.65 -13.41 8.98
CA THR A 27 2.63 -13.48 7.90
C THR A 27 3.80 -14.43 8.22
N ILE A 28 4.23 -14.51 9.51
CA ILE A 28 5.38 -15.33 9.95
C ILE A 28 4.94 -16.75 10.36
N ALA A 29 3.74 -16.93 10.90
CA ALA A 29 3.27 -18.19 11.49
C ALA A 29 2.77 -19.25 10.49
N GLY A 30 3.19 -19.19 9.21
CA GLY A 30 2.77 -20.18 8.22
C GLY A 30 1.30 -20.05 7.84
N TYR A 31 0.77 -18.84 7.77
CA TYR A 31 -0.58 -18.56 7.29
C TYR A 31 -0.77 -19.16 5.89
N GLN A 32 -1.72 -20.07 5.77
CA GLN A 32 -2.12 -20.61 4.47
C GLN A 32 -2.98 -19.59 3.75
N LEU A 33 -2.55 -19.19 2.54
CA LEU A 33 -3.30 -18.26 1.71
C LEU A 33 -4.67 -18.87 1.35
N HIS A 34 -5.73 -18.11 1.55
CA HIS A 34 -7.06 -18.41 1.04
C HIS A 34 -7.17 -17.95 -0.42
N LEU A 35 -6.66 -18.80 -1.34
CA LEU A 35 -6.63 -18.47 -2.76
C LEU A 35 -8.02 -18.64 -3.38
N GLU A 36 -8.61 -17.55 -3.85
CA GLU A 36 -9.85 -17.52 -4.62
C GLU A 36 -9.62 -16.90 -6.00
N LYS A 37 -10.46 -17.26 -6.96
CA LYS A 37 -10.41 -16.74 -8.33
C LYS A 37 -11.40 -15.58 -8.47
N PHE A 38 -10.94 -14.41 -8.93
CA PHE A 38 -11.78 -13.24 -9.13
C PHE A 38 -11.34 -12.44 -10.36
N ASP A 39 -12.27 -11.65 -10.90
CA ASP A 39 -11.99 -10.72 -12.00
C ASP A 39 -11.16 -9.53 -11.50
N ILE A 40 -10.09 -9.21 -12.23
CA ILE A 40 -9.13 -8.17 -11.81
C ILE A 40 -9.75 -6.77 -11.96
N ALA A 41 -10.51 -6.51 -13.02
CA ALA A 41 -11.09 -5.21 -13.28
C ALA A 41 -12.16 -4.86 -12.23
N ASP A 42 -13.03 -5.81 -11.89
CA ASP A 42 -14.06 -5.67 -10.85
C ASP A 42 -13.40 -5.44 -9.47
N TYR A 43 -12.38 -6.23 -9.17
CA TYR A 43 -11.64 -6.11 -7.92
C TYR A 43 -10.96 -4.74 -7.77
N MET A 44 -10.27 -4.26 -8.79
CA MET A 44 -9.63 -2.95 -8.76
C MET A 44 -10.64 -1.80 -8.73
N GLY A 45 -11.84 -1.99 -9.30
CA GLY A 45 -12.97 -1.06 -9.15
C GLY A 45 -13.42 -0.91 -7.69
N GLN A 46 -13.50 -2.03 -6.95
CA GLN A 46 -13.82 -2.01 -5.50
C GLN A 46 -12.73 -1.29 -4.70
N ILE A 47 -11.45 -1.60 -4.97
CA ILE A 47 -10.30 -0.91 -4.36
C ILE A 47 -10.36 0.61 -4.63
N LYS A 48 -10.64 1.01 -5.88
CA LYS A 48 -10.78 2.42 -6.24
C LYS A 48 -11.88 3.10 -5.42
N ALA A 49 -13.05 2.49 -5.30
CA ALA A 49 -14.17 3.06 -4.56
C ALA A 49 -13.80 3.32 -3.09
N GLN A 50 -13.19 2.34 -2.44
CA GLN A 50 -12.72 2.44 -1.06
C GLN A 50 -11.63 3.51 -0.89
N ALA A 51 -10.60 3.49 -1.74
CA ALA A 51 -9.49 4.40 -1.68
C ALA A 51 -9.90 5.85 -2.01
N SER A 52 -10.82 6.05 -2.97
CA SER A 52 -11.32 7.38 -3.33
C SER A 52 -11.99 8.09 -2.14
N SER A 53 -12.70 7.35 -1.29
CA SER A 53 -13.32 7.93 -0.08
C SER A 53 -12.25 8.49 0.87
N LEU A 54 -11.12 7.80 1.04
CA LEU A 54 -9.99 8.26 1.86
C LEU A 54 -9.29 9.46 1.22
N CYS A 55 -9.08 9.43 -0.09
CA CYS A 55 -8.42 10.50 -0.83
C CYS A 55 -9.22 11.81 -0.75
N LEU A 56 -10.55 11.74 -0.87
CA LEU A 56 -11.43 12.91 -0.80
C LEU A 56 -11.32 13.64 0.54
N THR A 57 -11.15 12.93 1.66
CA THR A 57 -10.98 13.56 2.98
C THR A 57 -9.71 14.42 3.08
N LYS A 58 -8.70 14.15 2.25
CA LYS A 58 -7.45 14.91 2.17
C LYS A 58 -7.37 15.82 0.94
N GLY A 59 -8.45 15.91 0.15
CA GLY A 59 -8.50 16.72 -1.07
C GLY A 59 -7.55 16.22 -2.17
N ILE A 60 -7.27 14.91 -2.22
CA ILE A 60 -6.39 14.25 -3.19
C ILE A 60 -7.25 13.48 -4.20
N CYS A 61 -6.86 13.53 -5.48
CA CYS A 61 -7.53 12.79 -6.54
C CYS A 61 -6.91 11.39 -6.68
N LEU A 62 -7.73 10.35 -6.84
CA LEU A 62 -7.28 9.01 -7.20
C LEU A 62 -7.71 8.67 -8.64
N GLN A 63 -6.74 8.41 -9.50
CA GLN A 63 -6.97 7.99 -10.88
C GLN A 63 -6.62 6.51 -11.02
N LEU A 64 -7.56 5.69 -11.54
CA LEU A 64 -7.32 4.29 -11.86
C LEU A 64 -7.36 4.12 -13.38
N GLU A 65 -6.29 3.58 -13.93
CA GLU A 65 -6.16 3.18 -15.32
C GLU A 65 -5.89 1.68 -15.41
N THR A 66 -6.72 0.96 -16.13
CA THR A 66 -6.61 -0.50 -16.31
C THR A 66 -6.30 -0.82 -17.76
N GLY A 67 -5.34 -1.70 -17.97
CA GLY A 67 -5.08 -2.28 -19.29
C GLY A 67 -6.26 -3.12 -19.79
N ALA A 68 -6.27 -3.38 -21.09
CA ALA A 68 -7.26 -4.26 -21.70
C ALA A 68 -7.02 -5.73 -21.32
N ASN A 69 -8.11 -6.51 -21.22
CA ASN A 69 -8.06 -7.98 -21.06
C ASN A 69 -7.24 -8.47 -19.85
N LEU A 70 -7.42 -7.84 -18.70
CA LEU A 70 -6.73 -8.24 -17.45
C LEU A 70 -7.08 -9.68 -17.04
N GLY A 71 -8.33 -10.11 -17.25
CA GLY A 71 -8.80 -11.45 -16.93
C GLY A 71 -8.95 -11.67 -15.43
N THR A 72 -8.67 -12.91 -15.00
CA THR A 72 -8.84 -13.32 -13.60
C THR A 72 -7.50 -13.62 -12.93
N LEU A 73 -7.44 -13.37 -11.63
CA LEU A 73 -6.31 -13.70 -10.74
C LEU A 73 -6.77 -14.73 -9.71
N LYS A 74 -5.86 -15.62 -9.30
CA LYS A 74 -6.04 -16.51 -8.15
C LYS A 74 -5.13 -16.05 -7.02
N ALA A 75 -5.70 -15.39 -6.00
CA ALA A 75 -4.96 -14.81 -4.90
C ALA A 75 -5.81 -14.80 -3.62
N ASP A 76 -5.18 -14.51 -2.48
CA ASP A 76 -5.91 -14.15 -1.25
C ASP A 76 -6.36 -12.70 -1.37
N LYS A 77 -7.66 -12.54 -1.64
CA LYS A 77 -8.29 -11.25 -1.95
C LYS A 77 -8.15 -10.24 -0.81
N LEU A 78 -8.30 -10.69 0.44
CA LEU A 78 -8.23 -9.83 1.61
C LEU A 78 -6.80 -9.36 1.88
N LEU A 79 -5.82 -10.26 1.78
CA LEU A 79 -4.42 -9.89 1.97
C LEU A 79 -3.93 -9.00 0.83
N LEU A 80 -4.35 -9.26 -0.41
CA LEU A 80 -3.99 -8.42 -1.55
C LEU A 80 -4.60 -7.01 -1.44
N GLU A 81 -5.87 -6.90 -1.04
CA GLU A 81 -6.53 -5.62 -0.74
C GLU A 81 -5.72 -4.82 0.27
N ARG A 82 -5.35 -5.48 1.35
CA ARG A 82 -4.54 -4.87 2.39
C ARG A 82 -3.19 -4.36 1.88
N ALA A 83 -2.48 -5.16 1.07
CA ALA A 83 -1.21 -4.77 0.47
C ALA A 83 -1.37 -3.52 -0.40
N ILE A 84 -2.39 -3.49 -1.25
CA ILE A 84 -2.68 -2.35 -2.13
C ILE A 84 -3.05 -1.11 -1.31
N MET A 85 -3.94 -1.25 -0.32
CA MET A 85 -4.39 -0.14 0.52
C MET A 85 -3.26 0.44 1.38
N ASN A 86 -2.32 -0.38 1.85
CA ASN A 86 -1.12 0.10 2.54
C ASN A 86 -0.28 1.01 1.63
N VAL A 87 -0.09 0.63 0.36
CA VAL A 87 0.66 1.45 -0.60
C VAL A 87 -0.09 2.74 -0.93
N ILE A 88 -1.42 2.66 -1.13
CA ILE A 88 -2.25 3.86 -1.38
C ILE A 88 -2.23 4.79 -0.16
N SER A 89 -2.29 4.25 1.06
CA SER A 89 -2.20 5.07 2.28
C SER A 89 -0.85 5.80 2.36
N ASN A 90 0.26 5.13 2.05
CA ASN A 90 1.56 5.78 1.99
C ASN A 90 1.56 6.89 0.91
N ALA A 91 1.08 6.61 -0.30
CA ALA A 91 0.99 7.61 -1.35
C ALA A 91 0.15 8.83 -0.92
N LEU A 92 -0.95 8.59 -0.18
CA LEU A 92 -1.82 9.62 0.35
C LEU A 92 -1.13 10.52 1.39
N ASP A 93 -0.26 9.95 2.23
CA ASP A 93 0.43 10.69 3.28
C ASP A 93 1.58 11.57 2.75
N TYR A 94 2.18 11.16 1.64
CA TYR A 94 3.29 11.88 1.02
C TYR A 94 2.89 12.76 -0.15
N SER A 95 1.65 12.65 -0.65
CA SER A 95 1.12 13.51 -1.71
C SER A 95 0.93 14.95 -1.23
N PRO A 96 1.20 15.95 -2.08
CA PRO A 96 0.89 17.34 -1.79
C PRO A 96 -0.63 17.55 -1.74
N PRO A 97 -1.12 18.59 -1.05
CA PRO A 97 -2.53 18.99 -1.12
C PRO A 97 -2.98 19.18 -2.57
N GLN A 98 -4.18 18.71 -2.90
CA GLN A 98 -4.75 18.72 -4.26
C GLN A 98 -3.95 17.91 -5.30
N GLY A 99 -3.01 17.08 -4.85
CA GLY A 99 -2.25 16.17 -5.71
C GLY A 99 -3.08 15.01 -6.25
N THR A 100 -2.44 14.18 -7.08
CA THR A 100 -3.06 13.01 -7.69
C THR A 100 -2.25 11.75 -7.38
N ILE A 101 -2.97 10.68 -7.03
CA ILE A 101 -2.42 9.33 -6.94
C ILE A 101 -2.85 8.57 -8.19
N TYR A 102 -1.87 8.07 -8.93
CA TYR A 102 -2.10 7.29 -10.15
C TYR A 102 -1.96 5.81 -9.83
N VAL A 103 -3.01 5.03 -10.10
CA VAL A 103 -3.01 3.57 -9.99
C VAL A 103 -3.12 3.02 -11.40
N THR A 104 -2.12 2.29 -11.86
CA THR A 104 -2.16 1.63 -13.18
C THR A 104 -2.08 0.12 -13.00
N VAL A 105 -2.92 -0.60 -13.74
CA VAL A 105 -2.98 -2.07 -13.70
C VAL A 105 -2.73 -2.62 -15.08
N GLN A 106 -1.67 -3.41 -15.22
CA GLN A 106 -1.26 -3.98 -16.51
C GLN A 106 -0.93 -5.46 -16.36
N LYS A 107 -1.27 -6.21 -17.37
CA LYS A 107 -0.92 -7.61 -17.50
C LYS A 107 0.27 -7.78 -18.42
N THR A 108 1.27 -8.54 -17.98
CA THR A 108 2.34 -9.08 -18.83
C THR A 108 2.14 -10.58 -18.98
N ASP A 109 2.99 -11.27 -19.73
CA ASP A 109 2.87 -12.72 -19.93
C ASP A 109 2.89 -13.54 -18.64
N CYS A 110 3.64 -13.08 -17.64
CA CYS A 110 3.85 -13.81 -16.38
C CYS A 110 3.28 -13.13 -15.13
N PHE A 111 3.03 -11.82 -15.19
CA PHE A 111 2.71 -11.04 -13.98
C PHE A 111 1.58 -10.04 -14.21
N LEU A 112 0.74 -9.89 -13.20
CA LEU A 112 -0.06 -8.70 -13.00
C LEU A 112 0.81 -7.62 -12.32
N HIS A 113 0.89 -6.45 -12.92
CA HIS A 113 1.56 -5.28 -12.37
C HIS A 113 0.52 -4.27 -11.89
N ILE A 114 0.53 -3.95 -10.60
CA ILE A 114 -0.26 -2.88 -10.02
C ILE A 114 0.73 -1.81 -9.57
N SER A 115 0.77 -0.68 -10.29
CA SER A 115 1.66 0.45 -9.99
C SER A 115 0.87 1.55 -9.32
N ILE A 116 1.35 2.03 -8.18
CA ILE A 116 0.80 3.17 -7.44
C ILE A 116 1.89 4.24 -7.43
N THR A 117 1.56 5.43 -7.92
CA THR A 117 2.48 6.56 -8.07
C THR A 117 1.86 7.81 -7.49
N ASP A 118 2.61 8.54 -6.66
CA ASP A 118 2.19 9.82 -6.10
C ASP A 118 2.92 11.02 -6.76
N GLU A 119 2.55 12.22 -6.34
CA GLU A 119 3.19 13.50 -6.72
C GLU A 119 4.00 14.10 -5.57
N GLY A 120 4.41 13.28 -4.60
CA GLY A 120 5.22 13.70 -3.47
C GLY A 120 6.69 13.90 -3.80
N GLY A 121 7.53 13.98 -2.77
CA GLY A 121 8.98 14.17 -2.93
C GLY A 121 9.76 12.91 -3.30
N GLY A 122 9.11 11.77 -3.51
CA GLY A 122 9.74 10.50 -3.82
C GLY A 122 10.45 9.86 -2.61
N PHE A 123 11.04 8.70 -2.84
CA PHE A 123 11.88 8.00 -1.87
C PHE A 123 13.29 8.60 -1.85
N THR A 124 13.85 8.77 -0.66
CA THR A 124 15.30 9.03 -0.52
C THR A 124 16.10 7.78 -0.92
N PRO A 125 17.42 7.90 -1.25
CA PRO A 125 18.25 6.73 -1.52
C PRO A 125 18.22 5.71 -0.36
N GLU A 126 18.24 6.17 0.89
CA GLU A 126 18.13 5.33 2.08
C GLU A 126 16.78 4.61 2.13
N ALA A 127 15.66 5.31 1.86
CA ALA A 127 14.34 4.70 1.83
C ALA A 127 14.20 3.65 0.74
N LEU A 128 14.80 3.83 -0.44
CA LEU A 128 14.79 2.82 -1.50
C LEU A 128 15.46 1.51 -1.07
N HIS A 129 16.49 1.58 -0.21
CA HIS A 129 17.19 0.40 0.30
C HIS A 129 16.47 -0.27 1.47
N HIS A 130 15.90 0.53 2.38
CA HIS A 130 15.43 0.04 3.68
C HIS A 130 13.92 0.11 3.90
N ALA A 131 13.14 0.77 3.03
CA ALA A 131 11.70 0.99 3.24
C ALA A 131 10.85 -0.29 3.35
N GLN A 132 11.38 -1.44 2.91
CA GLN A 132 10.74 -2.74 3.07
C GLN A 132 11.21 -3.50 4.32
N GLU A 133 12.05 -2.91 5.15
CA GLU A 133 12.48 -3.47 6.44
C GLU A 133 11.49 -3.11 7.54
N GLN A 134 11.47 -3.93 8.59
CA GLN A 134 10.62 -3.67 9.75
C GLN A 134 11.04 -2.39 10.46
N PHE A 135 10.05 -1.57 10.83
CA PHE A 135 10.25 -0.34 11.61
C PHE A 135 11.11 0.73 10.94
N PHE A 136 11.38 0.61 9.64
CA PHE A 136 12.06 1.67 8.93
C PHE A 136 11.12 2.88 8.76
N MET A 137 11.59 4.03 9.22
CA MET A 137 10.89 5.32 9.10
C MET A 137 11.87 6.35 8.57
N GLY A 138 11.59 6.92 7.40
CA GLY A 138 12.33 8.08 6.89
C GLY A 138 12.11 9.32 7.77
N ASP A 139 13.01 10.30 7.71
CA ASP A 139 13.01 11.48 8.60
C ASP A 139 11.68 12.25 8.64
N LYS A 140 10.98 12.36 7.52
CA LYS A 140 9.67 13.03 7.46
C LYS A 140 8.53 12.24 8.12
N SER A 141 8.64 10.94 8.23
CA SER A 141 7.62 10.09 8.86
C SER A 141 7.74 10.04 10.38
N ARG A 142 8.89 10.42 10.94
CA ARG A 142 9.10 10.52 12.39
C ARG A 142 8.25 11.61 13.05
N THR A 143 7.80 12.60 12.28
CA THR A 143 6.93 13.70 12.76
C THR A 143 5.44 13.40 12.59
N SER A 144 5.05 12.40 11.80
CA SER A 144 3.67 11.97 11.67
C SER A 144 3.39 10.83 12.66
N ASN A 145 2.56 11.08 13.65
CA ASN A 145 2.20 10.12 14.71
C ASN A 145 1.41 8.89 14.23
N MET A 146 1.20 8.68 12.93
CA MET A 146 0.27 7.69 12.40
C MET A 146 0.90 6.48 11.70
N HIS A 147 2.20 6.47 11.38
CA HIS A 147 2.83 5.37 10.65
C HIS A 147 4.09 4.85 11.35
N PHE A 148 4.19 3.54 11.50
CA PHE A 148 5.24 2.85 12.29
C PHE A 148 6.31 2.18 11.42
N GLY A 149 6.43 2.57 10.14
CA GLY A 149 7.42 1.97 9.24
C GLY A 149 7.14 0.49 8.91
N MET A 150 5.88 0.02 9.07
CA MET A 150 5.53 -1.37 8.84
C MET A 150 4.68 -1.63 7.58
N GLY A 151 4.08 -0.60 7.00
CA GLY A 151 3.17 -0.77 5.87
C GLY A 151 3.82 -1.43 4.66
N LEU A 152 4.99 -0.95 4.23
CA LEU A 152 5.72 -1.52 3.09
C LEU A 152 6.34 -2.89 3.41
N TYR A 153 6.78 -3.13 4.65
CA TYR A 153 7.20 -4.46 5.09
C TYR A 153 6.06 -5.48 5.01
N ILE A 154 4.88 -5.16 5.55
CA ILE A 154 3.69 -6.02 5.49
C ILE A 154 3.30 -6.26 4.02
N THR A 155 3.28 -5.21 3.19
CA THR A 155 3.03 -5.34 1.76
C THR A 155 4.02 -6.28 1.10
N SER A 156 5.33 -6.09 1.31
CA SER A 156 6.38 -6.95 0.76
C SER A 156 6.19 -8.41 1.18
N SER A 157 5.84 -8.64 2.44
CA SER A 157 5.62 -9.98 2.99
C SER A 157 4.39 -10.66 2.38
N ILE A 158 3.27 -9.95 2.25
CA ILE A 158 2.06 -10.47 1.59
C ILE A 158 2.35 -10.83 0.14
N ILE A 159 3.01 -9.94 -0.59
CA ILE A 159 3.30 -10.15 -2.01
C ILE A 159 4.27 -11.31 -2.22
N LYS A 160 5.28 -11.47 -1.35
CA LYS A 160 6.20 -12.63 -1.36
C LYS A 160 5.45 -13.94 -1.11
N GLN A 161 4.48 -13.99 -0.20
CA GLN A 161 3.66 -15.19 0.01
C GLN A 161 2.83 -15.56 -1.23
N HIS A 162 2.44 -14.59 -2.05
CA HIS A 162 1.80 -14.82 -3.35
C HIS A 162 2.80 -15.17 -4.49
N GLY A 163 4.08 -15.39 -4.17
CA GLY A 163 5.12 -15.64 -5.17
C GLY A 163 5.52 -14.41 -5.98
N GLY A 164 5.11 -13.23 -5.54
CA GLY A 164 5.32 -11.96 -6.22
C GLY A 164 6.46 -11.12 -5.65
N GLN A 165 6.55 -9.88 -6.09
CA GLN A 165 7.57 -8.91 -5.68
C GLN A 165 6.99 -7.50 -5.54
N LEU A 166 7.40 -6.76 -4.51
CA LEU A 166 7.22 -5.32 -4.39
C LEU A 166 8.48 -4.61 -4.85
N VAL A 167 8.34 -3.70 -5.82
CA VAL A 167 9.44 -2.88 -6.36
C VAL A 167 9.16 -1.42 -6.04
N LEU A 168 10.14 -0.73 -5.44
CA LEU A 168 10.07 0.69 -5.11
C LEU A 168 11.01 1.48 -6.01
N SER A 169 10.56 2.64 -6.48
CA SER A 169 11.31 3.56 -7.33
C SER A 169 10.75 4.97 -7.23
N ASN A 170 11.38 5.92 -7.88
CA ASN A 170 10.82 7.26 -8.09
C ASN A 170 10.34 7.41 -9.54
N SER A 171 9.17 8.00 -9.70
CA SER A 171 8.56 8.24 -11.00
C SER A 171 9.30 9.36 -11.73
N LYS A 172 9.75 9.08 -12.95
CA LYS A 172 10.34 10.14 -13.83
C LYS A 172 9.29 11.16 -14.28
N LYS A 173 8.01 10.80 -14.29
CA LYS A 173 6.92 11.65 -14.76
C LYS A 173 6.46 12.64 -13.71
N THR A 174 6.29 12.18 -12.46
CA THR A 174 5.78 13.02 -11.37
C THR A 174 6.88 13.51 -10.42
N GLY A 175 8.04 12.85 -10.39
CA GLY A 175 9.05 13.03 -9.36
C GLY A 175 8.73 12.36 -8.03
N GLY A 176 7.48 11.89 -7.84
CA GLY A 176 6.99 11.25 -6.63
C GLY A 176 7.40 9.79 -6.49
N ALA A 177 7.00 9.18 -5.39
CA ALA A 177 7.27 7.77 -5.15
C ALA A 177 6.42 6.87 -6.05
N GLN A 178 6.99 5.76 -6.47
CA GLN A 178 6.32 4.71 -7.22
C GLN A 178 6.55 3.37 -6.55
N ALA A 179 5.47 2.66 -6.26
CA ALA A 179 5.50 1.28 -5.78
C ALA A 179 4.79 0.38 -6.79
N ILE A 180 5.45 -0.69 -7.22
CA ILE A 180 4.93 -1.66 -8.19
C ILE A 180 4.78 -3.01 -7.49
N ILE A 181 3.55 -3.47 -7.36
CA ILE A 181 3.20 -4.82 -6.92
C ILE A 181 3.18 -5.72 -8.15
N LYS A 182 4.01 -6.76 -8.14
CA LYS A 182 4.05 -7.79 -9.19
C LYS A 182 3.56 -9.10 -8.62
N ILE A 183 2.49 -9.66 -9.19
CA ILE A 183 1.91 -10.95 -8.76
C ILE A 183 1.88 -11.89 -9.96
N PRO A 184 2.37 -13.15 -9.82
CA PRO A 184 2.27 -14.14 -10.89
C PRO A 184 0.81 -14.56 -11.11
N TYR A 185 0.48 -14.97 -12.34
CA TYR A 185 -0.84 -15.51 -12.70
C TYR A 185 -1.01 -16.95 -12.27
#